data_83cfb539e9adf998862d2657f021c80e
#
_entry.id   83cfb539e9adf998862d2657f021c80e
#
_cell.length_a   1.000
_cell.length_b   1.000
_cell.length_c   1.000
_cell.angle_alpha   90.00
_cell.angle_beta   90.00
_cell.angle_gamma   90.00
#
_symmetry.space_group_name_H-M   'P 1'
#
loop_
_entity.id
_entity.type
_entity.pdbx_description
1 polymer ?
#
loop_
_entity_poly.entity_id
_entity_poly.type
_entity_poly.pdbx_seq_one_letter_code
_entity_poly.pdbx_strand_id
1 'polypeptide(L)'
;MLYDFDTVINRWHTDSEKYDGLKKFAPKAPDNSIPLWIADMDFKTAPEIIAAMHRRVEEGIFGYTDIYDASYYKAVCRWMEKRHRWRITPDEIVVDSGVVPALSHALSL
;
A
#
# COMPACT_ATOMS: atom_id res chain seq x y z
N MET A 1 -5.22 -5.73 20.78
CA MET A 1 -6.27 -4.95 20.10
C MET A 1 -6.82 -5.81 18.98
N LEU A 2 -8.13 -6.04 18.94
CA LEU A 2 -8.77 -6.77 17.85
C LEU A 2 -9.01 -5.75 16.71
N TYR A 3 -8.52 -6.08 15.53
CA TYR A 3 -8.81 -5.31 14.33
C TYR A 3 -10.23 -5.65 13.84
N ASP A 4 -10.94 -4.65 13.32
CA ASP A 4 -12.29 -4.82 12.78
C ASP A 4 -12.20 -5.22 11.30
N PHE A 5 -12.56 -6.45 10.99
CA PHE A 5 -12.65 -6.98 9.64
C PHE A 5 -14.10 -7.26 9.20
N ASP A 6 -15.07 -7.02 10.07
CA ASP A 6 -16.48 -7.36 9.84
C ASP A 6 -17.32 -6.14 9.41
N THR A 7 -16.91 -4.94 9.79
CA THR A 7 -17.63 -3.73 9.39
C THR A 7 -17.50 -3.47 7.91
N VAL A 8 -18.64 -3.47 7.22
CA VAL A 8 -18.72 -3.11 5.79
C VAL A 8 -18.55 -1.60 5.63
N ILE A 9 -17.51 -1.20 4.92
CA ILE A 9 -17.21 0.20 4.64
C ILE A 9 -17.72 0.53 3.25
N ASN A 10 -18.63 1.52 3.14
CA ASN A 10 -19.05 2.01 1.84
C ASN A 10 -17.92 2.81 1.19
N ARG A 11 -17.45 2.34 0.05
CA ARG A 11 -16.37 2.98 -0.73
C ARG A 11 -16.85 3.54 -2.08
N TRP A 12 -18.15 3.49 -2.36
CA TRP A 12 -18.75 4.18 -3.50
C TRP A 12 -18.75 5.69 -3.29
N HIS A 13 -18.47 6.46 -4.32
CA HIS A 13 -18.39 7.93 -4.32
C HIS A 13 -17.28 8.47 -3.41
N THR A 14 -16.15 7.76 -3.37
CA THR A 14 -14.96 8.13 -2.60
C THR A 14 -13.72 8.28 -3.48
N ASP A 15 -13.90 8.37 -4.79
CA ASP A 15 -12.84 8.32 -5.82
C ASP A 15 -12.02 7.01 -5.79
N SER A 16 -12.61 5.95 -5.22
CA SER A 16 -12.00 4.63 -5.21
C SER A 16 -12.02 4.03 -6.62
N GLU A 17 -10.86 3.83 -7.24
CA GLU A 17 -10.77 3.22 -8.56
C GLU A 17 -11.42 1.83 -8.58
N LYS A 18 -11.29 1.06 -7.50
CA LYS A 18 -11.90 -0.27 -7.37
C LYS A 18 -13.43 -0.24 -7.48
N TYR A 19 -14.07 0.76 -6.88
CA TYR A 19 -15.52 0.92 -6.84
C TYR A 19 -16.01 1.85 -7.95
N ASP A 20 -15.60 3.10 -7.93
CA ASP A 20 -16.10 4.12 -8.84
C ASP A 20 -15.61 3.91 -10.28
N GLY A 21 -14.43 3.27 -10.42
CA GLY A 21 -13.90 2.86 -11.72
C GLY A 21 -14.56 1.64 -12.35
N LEU A 22 -15.35 0.85 -11.60
CA LEU A 22 -15.90 -0.41 -12.07
C LEU A 22 -16.65 -0.29 -13.40
N LYS A 23 -17.47 0.73 -13.55
CA LYS A 23 -18.29 0.92 -14.78
C LYS A 23 -17.47 1.30 -16.01
N LYS A 24 -16.25 1.82 -15.86
CA LYS A 24 -15.34 2.08 -16.98
C LYS A 24 -14.84 0.77 -17.60
N PHE A 25 -14.53 -0.22 -16.75
CA PHE A 25 -13.96 -1.50 -17.17
C PHE A 25 -15.00 -2.58 -17.39
N ALA A 26 -16.11 -2.51 -16.66
CA ALA A 26 -17.23 -3.44 -16.77
C ALA A 26 -18.58 -2.68 -16.88
N PRO A 27 -18.88 -2.04 -18.03
CA PRO A 27 -20.09 -1.21 -18.18
C PRO A 27 -21.40 -1.94 -17.92
N LYS A 28 -21.41 -3.25 -18.15
CA LYS A 28 -22.59 -4.12 -17.99
C LYS A 28 -22.69 -4.76 -16.59
N ALA A 29 -21.74 -4.50 -15.69
CA ALA A 29 -21.81 -5.05 -14.34
C ALA A 29 -23.07 -4.55 -13.62
N PRO A 30 -23.82 -5.43 -12.94
CA PRO A 30 -24.95 -5.04 -12.09
C PRO A 30 -24.50 -4.03 -11.01
N ASP A 31 -25.42 -3.16 -10.57
CA ASP A 31 -25.10 -2.11 -9.60
C ASP A 31 -24.74 -2.65 -8.20
N ASN A 32 -25.17 -3.86 -7.89
CA ASN A 32 -24.83 -4.56 -6.66
C ASN A 32 -23.59 -5.48 -6.77
N SER A 33 -22.81 -5.33 -7.83
CA SER A 33 -21.58 -6.10 -8.02
C SER A 33 -20.56 -5.79 -6.95
N ILE A 34 -19.87 -6.83 -6.46
CA ILE A 34 -18.75 -6.70 -5.56
C ILE A 34 -17.47 -6.66 -6.40
N PRO A 35 -16.74 -5.54 -6.45
CA PRO A 35 -15.55 -5.42 -7.27
C PRO A 35 -14.36 -6.18 -6.62
N LEU A 36 -13.77 -7.13 -7.38
CA LEU A 36 -12.62 -7.92 -6.95
C LEU A 36 -11.43 -7.82 -7.93
N TRP A 37 -11.44 -6.84 -8.80
CA TRP A 37 -10.48 -6.70 -9.90
C TRP A 37 -9.20 -5.92 -9.54
N ILE A 38 -9.20 -5.20 -8.42
CA ILE A 38 -8.03 -4.53 -7.88
C ILE A 38 -7.67 -5.16 -6.53
N ALA A 39 -6.38 -5.41 -6.31
CA ALA A 39 -5.83 -5.88 -5.04
C ALA A 39 -5.76 -4.74 -3.99
N ASP A 40 -6.92 -4.22 -3.67
CA ASP A 40 -7.17 -3.13 -2.73
C ASP A 40 -8.12 -3.65 -1.65
N MET A 41 -7.65 -3.67 -0.41
CA MET A 41 -8.41 -4.22 0.72
C MET A 41 -9.50 -3.24 1.18
N ASP A 42 -10.64 -3.80 1.58
CA ASP A 42 -11.80 -3.03 2.06
C ASP A 42 -11.82 -2.85 3.58
N PHE A 43 -10.75 -3.25 4.24
CA PHE A 43 -10.55 -3.05 5.68
C PHE A 43 -9.82 -1.75 5.98
N LYS A 44 -10.12 -1.13 7.12
CA LYS A 44 -9.33 0.00 7.61
C LYS A 44 -7.88 -0.42 7.85
N THR A 45 -6.97 0.48 7.51
CA THR A 45 -5.56 0.35 7.87
C THR A 45 -5.42 0.23 9.39
N ALA A 46 -4.45 -0.54 9.85
CA ALA A 46 -4.17 -0.72 11.27
C ALA A 46 -4.05 0.62 12.01
N PRO A 47 -4.68 0.78 13.18
CA PRO A 47 -4.69 2.05 13.90
C PRO A 47 -3.30 2.58 14.23
N GLU A 48 -2.33 1.71 14.42
CA GLU A 48 -0.93 2.08 14.67
C GLU A 48 -0.30 2.79 13.47
N ILE A 49 -0.63 2.34 12.25
CA ILE A 49 -0.18 2.97 11.01
C ILE A 49 -0.85 4.34 10.85
N ILE A 50 -2.17 4.40 11.07
CA ILE A 50 -2.93 5.66 11.01
C ILE A 50 -2.35 6.67 12.01
N ALA A 51 -2.09 6.24 13.24
CA ALA A 51 -1.49 7.11 14.26
C ALA A 51 -0.08 7.60 13.87
N ALA A 52 0.72 6.76 13.22
CA ALA A 52 2.03 7.18 12.72
C ALA A 52 1.92 8.23 11.60
N MET A 53 0.96 8.06 10.69
CA MET A 53 0.69 9.04 9.65
C MET A 53 0.20 10.37 10.22
N HIS A 54 -0.69 10.34 11.22
CA HIS A 54 -1.17 11.56 11.90
C HIS A 54 -0.01 12.34 12.52
N ARG A 55 0.88 11.67 13.25
CA ARG A 55 2.08 12.34 13.82
C ARG A 55 2.91 13.02 12.74
N ARG A 56 3.09 12.36 11.57
CA ARG A 56 3.84 12.96 10.46
C ARG A 56 3.14 14.16 9.85
N VAL A 57 1.82 14.12 9.74
CA VAL A 57 1.01 15.24 9.25
C VAL A 57 1.07 16.43 10.21
N GLU A 58 1.02 16.18 11.52
CA GLU A 58 1.11 17.23 12.56
C GLU A 58 2.44 18.01 12.53
N GLU A 59 3.55 17.39 12.07
CA GLU A 59 4.82 18.09 11.86
C GLU A 59 4.73 19.17 10.79
N GLY A 60 3.84 19.02 9.81
CA GLY A 60 3.49 20.03 8.80
C GLY A 60 4.59 20.36 7.78
N ILE A 61 5.73 19.64 7.80
CA ILE A 61 6.85 19.86 6.88
C ILE A 61 7.06 18.59 6.04
N PHE A 62 6.82 18.69 4.74
CA PHE A 62 6.88 17.57 3.78
C PHE A 62 8.02 17.79 2.79
N GLY A 63 9.25 17.81 3.30
CA GLY A 63 10.46 17.88 2.49
C GLY A 63 10.95 16.51 2.02
N TYR A 64 12.16 16.50 1.49
CA TYR A 64 12.81 15.23 1.12
C TYR A 64 13.05 14.36 2.35
N THR A 65 12.79 13.08 2.21
CA THR A 65 13.03 12.09 3.26
C THR A 65 14.30 11.30 2.93
N ASP A 66 15.17 11.13 3.92
CA ASP A 66 16.28 10.21 3.81
C ASP A 66 15.77 8.76 3.89
N ILE A 67 15.65 8.14 2.71
CA ILE A 67 15.23 6.73 2.59
C ILE A 67 16.37 5.76 2.92
N TYR A 68 17.58 6.23 3.01
CA TYR A 68 18.77 5.42 3.34
C TYR A 68 18.97 5.29 4.86
N ASP A 69 18.03 5.78 5.66
CA ASP A 69 18.03 5.57 7.09
C ASP A 69 18.04 4.08 7.44
N ALA A 70 18.92 3.72 8.34
CA ALA A 70 19.09 2.35 8.80
C ALA A 70 17.80 1.73 9.36
N SER A 71 16.86 2.52 9.86
CA SER A 71 15.58 2.02 10.39
C SER A 71 14.68 1.46 9.31
N TYR A 72 14.61 2.13 8.14
CA TYR A 72 13.82 1.68 6.99
C TYR A 72 14.34 0.34 6.46
N TYR A 73 15.61 0.26 6.14
CA TYR A 73 16.21 -0.97 5.61
C TYR A 73 16.14 -2.14 6.59
N LYS A 74 16.36 -1.89 7.89
CA LYS A 74 16.20 -2.90 8.93
C LYS A 74 14.77 -3.45 8.99
N ALA A 75 13.77 -2.58 8.83
CA ALA A 75 12.37 -3.01 8.81
C ALA A 75 12.08 -3.92 7.61
N VAL A 76 12.56 -3.56 6.42
CA VAL A 76 12.39 -4.36 5.19
C VAL A 76 13.12 -5.70 5.32
N CYS A 77 14.41 -5.72 5.68
CA CYS A 77 15.19 -6.95 5.83
C CYS A 77 14.55 -7.89 6.86
N ARG A 78 14.14 -7.36 8.03
CA ARG A 78 13.46 -8.13 9.07
C ARG A 78 12.13 -8.72 8.58
N TRP A 79 11.37 -7.96 7.79
CA TRP A 79 10.11 -8.44 7.22
C TRP A 79 10.36 -9.59 6.26
N MET A 80 11.29 -9.44 5.33
CA MET A 80 11.64 -10.46 4.35
C MET A 80 12.12 -11.75 5.03
N GLU A 81 13.00 -11.65 6.01
CA GLU A 81 13.46 -12.82 6.77
C GLU A 81 12.32 -13.49 7.54
N LYS A 82 11.54 -12.71 8.30
CA LYS A 82 10.49 -13.25 9.17
C LYS A 82 9.33 -13.88 8.38
N ARG A 83 8.91 -13.26 7.30
CA ARG A 83 7.70 -13.65 6.56
C ARG A 83 7.98 -14.57 5.38
N HIS A 84 9.13 -14.39 4.74
CA HIS A 84 9.48 -15.10 3.50
C HIS A 84 10.70 -16.00 3.66
N ARG A 85 11.34 -16.02 4.84
CA ARG A 85 12.61 -16.76 5.09
C ARG A 85 13.71 -16.38 4.09
N TRP A 86 13.66 -15.16 3.61
CA TRP A 86 14.59 -14.62 2.63
C TRP A 86 15.44 -13.54 3.31
N ARG A 87 16.73 -13.86 3.46
CA ARG A 87 17.70 -12.92 4.02
C ARG A 87 18.23 -12.06 2.90
N ILE A 88 18.07 -10.77 3.08
CA ILE A 88 18.61 -9.73 2.20
C ILE A 88 19.38 -8.71 3.04
N THR A 89 20.28 -8.00 2.39
CA THR A 89 21.04 -6.90 2.96
C THR A 89 20.52 -5.55 2.43
N PRO A 90 20.82 -4.43 3.10
CA PRO A 90 20.46 -3.11 2.59
C PRO A 90 20.91 -2.82 1.16
N ASP A 91 22.10 -3.32 0.78
CA ASP A 91 22.69 -3.10 -0.55
C ASP A 91 21.93 -3.83 -1.68
N GLU A 92 21.07 -4.76 -1.33
CA GLU A 92 20.20 -5.50 -2.25
C GLU A 92 18.82 -4.88 -2.39
N ILE A 93 18.57 -3.71 -1.77
CA ILE A 93 17.27 -3.03 -1.78
C ILE A 93 17.36 -1.79 -2.66
N VAL A 94 16.56 -1.76 -3.70
CA VAL A 94 16.33 -0.58 -4.53
C VAL A 94 14.91 -0.07 -4.28
N VAL A 95 14.77 1.22 -4.00
CA VAL A 95 13.48 1.86 -3.78
C VAL A 95 13.01 2.52 -5.06
N ASP A 96 11.77 2.25 -5.45
CA ASP A 96 11.13 2.85 -6.61
C ASP A 96 9.74 3.39 -6.23
N SER A 97 9.16 4.22 -7.09
CA SER A 97 7.85 4.86 -6.88
C SER A 97 6.66 3.91 -6.98
N GLY A 98 6.88 2.67 -7.44
CA GLY A 98 5.84 1.65 -7.55
C GLY A 98 6.31 0.43 -8.33
N VAL A 99 5.48 -0.62 -8.34
CA VAL A 99 5.82 -1.90 -8.98
C VAL A 99 6.00 -1.77 -10.49
N VAL A 100 5.14 -1.01 -11.18
CA VAL A 100 5.22 -0.84 -12.64
C VAL A 100 6.50 -0.12 -13.06
N PRO A 101 6.87 1.04 -12.47
CA PRO A 101 8.17 1.65 -12.72
C PRO A 101 9.34 0.72 -12.40
N ALA A 102 9.30 0.02 -11.27
CA ALA A 102 10.36 -0.91 -10.87
C ALA A 102 10.59 -2.02 -11.91
N LEU A 103 9.51 -2.63 -12.43
CA LEU A 103 9.58 -3.61 -13.50
C LEU A 103 10.15 -3.03 -14.78
N SER A 104 9.72 -1.81 -15.15
CA SER A 104 10.24 -1.11 -16.34
C SER A 104 11.74 -0.86 -16.22
N HIS A 105 12.20 -0.37 -15.08
CA HIS A 105 13.62 -0.13 -14.82
C HIS A 105 14.42 -1.42 -14.87
N ALA A 106 13.94 -2.51 -14.24
CA ALA A 106 14.60 -3.80 -14.26
C ALA A 106 14.72 -4.43 -15.66
N LEU A 107 13.75 -4.16 -16.54
CA LEU A 107 13.78 -4.63 -17.94
C LEU A 107 14.62 -3.75 -18.87
N SER A 108 14.99 -2.56 -18.42
CA SER A 108 15.79 -1.61 -19.21
C SER A 108 17.30 -1.71 -18.93
N LEU A 109 17.69 -2.57 -18.00
CA LEU A 109 19.10 -2.87 -17.68
C LEU A 109 19.63 -3.97 -18.62
#